data_7c262a46ea4cb7c18dbaf391945b1fb8
#
_entry.id   7c262a46ea4cb7c18dbaf391945b1fb8
#
_cell.length_a   1.000
_cell.length_b   1.000
_cell.length_c   1.000
_cell.angle_alpha   90.00
_cell.angle_beta   90.00
_cell.angle_gamma   90.00
#
_symmetry.space_group_name_H-M   'P 1'
#
loop_
_entity.id
_entity.type
_entity.pdbx_description
1 polymer ?
#
loop_
_entity_poly.entity_id
_entity_poly.type
_entity_poly.pdbx_seq_one_letter_code
_entity_poly.pdbx_strand_id
1 'polypeptide(L)'
;MVRIAICGVASCLMLGPAMAQRQGIPEITQEQPDSRTVLGVANEYLAAGAEAIRVKQYDEGIRLTKIGLERPTSPRDRSAALSNLCAAHAAKNEPDLAIGYCTESLGINDANWRAYSNRAYAYYLKRMFEQADTDLDVALSLNPNARQMPQIRGMMNERRLRGRVTVEEHQ
;
A
#
# COMPACT_ATOMS: atom_id res chain seq x y z
N MET A 1 84.55 -14.05 -47.21
CA MET A 1 84.66 -14.68 -45.87
C MET A 1 83.29 -14.58 -45.18
N VAL A 2 82.62 -15.60 -45.24
CA VAL A 2 81.96 -16.46 -44.26
C VAL A 2 81.68 -15.77 -42.91
N ARG A 3 80.40 -15.65 -42.55
CA ARG A 3 79.89 -16.32 -41.34
C ARG A 3 78.36 -16.20 -41.23
N ILE A 4 77.79 -17.37 -41.21
CA ILE A 4 76.45 -17.75 -40.88
C ILE A 4 76.21 -17.42 -39.39
N ALA A 5 75.01 -16.89 -39.06
CA ALA A 5 74.47 -17.06 -37.73
C ALA A 5 72.93 -17.22 -37.83
N ILE A 6 72.55 -18.39 -37.48
CA ILE A 6 71.20 -18.87 -37.24
C ILE A 6 70.75 -18.35 -35.88
N CYS A 7 69.58 -17.85 -35.76
CA CYS A 7 68.80 -17.83 -34.48
C CYS A 7 67.38 -17.37 -34.81
N GLY A 8 66.42 -18.16 -34.74
CA GLY A 8 65.86 -18.67 -33.53
C GLY A 8 64.45 -18.10 -33.45
N VAL A 9 63.50 -18.85 -33.98
CA VAL A 9 62.06 -18.52 -33.96
C VAL A 9 61.59 -18.67 -32.51
N ALA A 10 61.37 -17.56 -31.83
CA ALA A 10 60.67 -17.58 -30.54
C ALA A 10 59.21 -17.27 -30.78
N SER A 11 58.42 -18.32 -30.86
CA SER A 11 56.98 -18.25 -30.87
C SER A 11 56.49 -17.81 -29.47
N CYS A 12 56.21 -16.56 -29.32
CA CYS A 12 55.59 -16.02 -28.13
C CYS A 12 54.10 -16.21 -28.19
N LEU A 13 53.63 -17.29 -27.59
CA LEU A 13 52.20 -17.51 -27.31
C LEU A 13 51.75 -16.45 -26.30
N MET A 14 51.13 -15.42 -26.78
CA MET A 14 50.37 -14.49 -25.95
C MET A 14 49.10 -15.18 -25.44
N LEU A 15 49.17 -15.78 -24.26
CA LEU A 15 47.98 -16.09 -23.46
C LEU A 15 47.36 -14.76 -23.03
N GLY A 16 46.32 -14.33 -23.76
CA GLY A 16 45.47 -13.28 -23.30
C GLY A 16 44.74 -13.69 -22.01
N PRO A 17 44.57 -12.77 -21.04
CA PRO A 17 43.79 -13.06 -19.85
C PRO A 17 42.37 -13.42 -20.24
N ALA A 18 41.96 -14.62 -19.89
CA ALA A 18 40.57 -15.02 -19.95
C ALA A 18 39.75 -14.03 -19.09
N MET A 19 39.05 -13.13 -19.74
CA MET A 19 38.01 -12.34 -19.12
C MET A 19 36.96 -13.32 -18.61
N ALA A 20 37.06 -13.66 -17.33
CA ALA A 20 35.98 -14.31 -16.64
C ALA A 20 34.79 -13.35 -16.69
N GLN A 21 33.86 -13.63 -17.60
CA GLN A 21 32.53 -13.01 -17.56
C GLN A 21 31.94 -13.37 -16.21
N ARG A 22 31.99 -12.44 -15.28
CA ARG A 22 31.10 -12.48 -14.12
C ARG A 22 29.68 -12.46 -14.69
N GLN A 23 29.08 -13.63 -14.77
CA GLN A 23 27.63 -13.72 -14.86
C GLN A 23 27.11 -12.97 -13.64
N GLY A 24 26.60 -11.77 -13.88
CA GLY A 24 25.94 -10.99 -12.86
C GLY A 24 24.85 -11.87 -12.29
N ILE A 25 24.93 -12.11 -10.98
CA ILE A 25 23.81 -12.64 -10.22
C ILE A 25 22.66 -11.69 -10.56
N PRO A 26 21.50 -12.18 -11.04
CA PRO A 26 20.37 -11.31 -11.24
C PRO A 26 20.13 -10.59 -9.91
N GLU A 27 20.24 -9.27 -9.95
CA GLU A 27 19.88 -8.42 -8.85
C GLU A 27 18.42 -8.72 -8.57
N ILE A 28 18.18 -9.49 -7.51
CA ILE A 28 16.84 -9.67 -6.99
C ILE A 28 16.46 -8.28 -6.52
N THR A 29 15.85 -7.51 -7.40
CA THR A 29 15.10 -6.34 -7.01
C THR A 29 14.15 -6.85 -5.94
N GLN A 30 14.46 -6.58 -4.69
CA GLN A 30 13.50 -6.67 -3.61
C GLN A 30 12.43 -5.64 -3.98
N GLU A 31 11.47 -6.06 -4.81
CA GLU A 31 10.19 -5.39 -4.82
C GLU A 31 9.76 -5.38 -3.36
N GLN A 32 9.87 -4.20 -2.76
CA GLN A 32 9.22 -3.96 -1.49
C GLN A 32 7.81 -4.49 -1.66
N PRO A 33 7.32 -5.39 -0.78
CA PRO A 33 5.98 -5.89 -0.88
C PRO A 33 5.09 -4.66 -0.91
N ASP A 34 4.71 -4.31 -2.14
CA ASP A 34 3.65 -3.39 -2.41
C ASP A 34 2.51 -3.84 -1.50
N SER A 35 1.89 -2.90 -0.85
CA SER A 35 0.73 -3.15 0.01
C SER A 35 -0.48 -3.74 -0.73
N ARG A 36 -0.29 -4.16 -1.95
CA ARG A 36 -1.14 -5.15 -2.58
C ARG A 36 -0.96 -6.41 -1.76
N THR A 37 -1.94 -6.65 -0.92
CA THR A 37 -2.03 -7.87 -0.15
C THR A 37 -1.65 -9.02 -1.06
N VAL A 38 -0.50 -9.66 -0.80
CA VAL A 38 -0.22 -10.97 -1.38
C VAL A 38 -1.27 -11.86 -0.74
N LEU A 39 -2.42 -11.92 -1.39
CA LEU A 39 -3.45 -12.87 -1.05
C LEU A 39 -2.80 -14.23 -1.24
N GLY A 40 -2.59 -14.95 -0.15
CA GLY A 40 -2.15 -16.35 -0.21
C GLY A 40 -3.06 -17.07 -1.21
N VAL A 41 -2.47 -18.02 -1.94
CA VAL A 41 -3.13 -18.75 -3.02
C VAL A 41 -4.63 -18.80 -2.79
N ALA A 42 -5.39 -18.05 -3.61
CA ALA A 42 -6.71 -18.42 -3.97
C ALA A 42 -7.94 -17.64 -3.52
N ASN A 43 -7.88 -16.46 -2.96
CA ASN A 43 -9.16 -15.75 -2.92
C ASN A 43 -9.22 -14.70 -4.05
N GLU A 44 -9.43 -15.18 -5.27
CA GLU A 44 -9.55 -14.36 -6.49
C GLU A 44 -10.58 -13.24 -6.37
N TYR A 45 -11.66 -13.47 -5.60
CA TYR A 45 -12.69 -12.47 -5.35
C TYR A 45 -12.18 -11.31 -4.50
N LEU A 46 -11.34 -11.57 -3.48
CA LEU A 46 -10.74 -10.51 -2.68
C LEU A 46 -9.76 -9.68 -3.52
N ALA A 47 -8.96 -10.33 -4.37
CA ALA A 47 -8.04 -9.65 -5.26
C ALA A 47 -8.81 -8.78 -6.29
N ALA A 48 -9.81 -9.34 -6.95
CA ALA A 48 -10.63 -8.63 -7.92
C ALA A 48 -11.42 -7.49 -7.25
N GLY A 49 -11.93 -7.70 -6.03
CA GLY A 49 -12.63 -6.68 -5.26
C GLY A 49 -11.72 -5.51 -4.89
N ALA A 50 -10.49 -5.79 -4.45
CA ALA A 50 -9.50 -4.76 -4.15
C ALA A 50 -9.13 -3.94 -5.40
N GLU A 51 -8.97 -4.61 -6.54
CA GLU A 51 -8.69 -3.94 -7.81
C GLU A 51 -9.85 -3.06 -8.27
N ALA A 52 -11.08 -3.55 -8.20
CA ALA A 52 -12.27 -2.78 -8.54
C ALA A 52 -12.39 -1.51 -7.67
N ILE A 53 -12.13 -1.60 -6.36
CA ILE A 53 -12.09 -0.44 -5.47
C ILE A 53 -10.99 0.54 -5.88
N ARG A 54 -9.80 0.04 -6.21
CA ARG A 54 -8.66 0.86 -6.66
C ARG A 54 -8.99 1.68 -7.91
N VAL A 55 -9.74 1.11 -8.86
CA VAL A 55 -10.19 1.80 -10.07
C VAL A 55 -11.54 2.51 -9.90
N LYS A 56 -11.98 2.70 -8.64
CA LYS A 56 -13.19 3.42 -8.24
C LYS A 56 -14.52 2.78 -8.69
N GLN A 57 -14.50 1.51 -9.03
CA GLN A 57 -15.72 0.69 -9.27
C GLN A 57 -16.22 0.15 -7.93
N TYR A 58 -16.71 1.05 -7.06
CA TYR A 58 -16.98 0.74 -5.66
C TYR A 58 -18.04 -0.34 -5.48
N ASP A 59 -19.13 -0.31 -6.23
CA ASP A 59 -20.21 -1.30 -6.09
C ASP A 59 -19.75 -2.70 -6.44
N GLU A 60 -19.01 -2.83 -7.54
CA GLU A 60 -18.44 -4.12 -7.95
C GLU A 60 -17.37 -4.58 -6.96
N GLY A 61 -16.52 -3.67 -6.49
CA GLY A 61 -15.52 -3.95 -5.47
C GLY A 61 -16.14 -4.46 -4.17
N ILE A 62 -17.21 -3.83 -3.71
CA ILE A 62 -17.98 -4.26 -2.51
C ILE A 62 -18.57 -5.65 -2.75
N ARG A 63 -19.20 -5.87 -3.89
CA ARG A 63 -19.82 -7.16 -4.24
C ARG A 63 -18.80 -8.30 -4.23
N LEU A 64 -17.70 -8.12 -4.93
CA LEU A 64 -16.63 -9.13 -5.04
C LEU A 64 -15.97 -9.39 -3.69
N THR A 65 -15.68 -8.34 -2.93
CA THR A 65 -15.06 -8.48 -1.60
C THR A 65 -15.97 -9.25 -0.65
N LYS A 66 -17.28 -9.01 -0.65
CA LYS A 66 -18.24 -9.76 0.16
C LYS A 66 -18.26 -11.24 -0.21
N ILE A 67 -18.32 -11.58 -1.50
CA ILE A 67 -18.22 -12.97 -1.96
C ILE A 67 -16.92 -13.62 -1.47
N GLY A 68 -15.81 -12.88 -1.55
CA GLY A 68 -14.51 -13.37 -1.08
C GLY A 68 -14.49 -13.64 0.43
N LEU A 69 -15.18 -12.82 1.25
CA LEU A 69 -15.25 -12.98 2.70
C LEU A 69 -16.11 -14.17 3.16
N GLU A 70 -17.00 -14.68 2.31
CA GLU A 70 -17.77 -15.91 2.56
C GLU A 70 -16.91 -17.17 2.42
N ARG A 71 -15.70 -17.06 1.84
CA ARG A 71 -14.77 -18.16 1.62
C ARG A 71 -13.74 -18.26 2.76
N PRO A 72 -13.11 -19.42 2.96
CA PRO A 72 -12.00 -19.54 3.89
C PRO A 72 -10.91 -18.51 3.58
N THR A 73 -10.58 -17.69 4.55
CA THR A 73 -9.70 -16.54 4.38
C THR A 73 -8.81 -16.38 5.61
N SER A 74 -7.53 -16.10 5.42
CA SER A 74 -6.63 -15.84 6.54
C SER A 74 -7.08 -14.62 7.35
N PRO A 75 -6.80 -14.53 8.65
CA PRO A 75 -7.12 -13.34 9.44
C PRO A 75 -6.53 -12.05 8.84
N ARG A 76 -5.32 -12.13 8.30
CA ARG A 76 -4.66 -11.00 7.63
C ARG A 76 -5.44 -10.53 6.40
N ASP A 77 -5.82 -11.46 5.52
CA ASP A 77 -6.55 -11.13 4.30
C ASP A 77 -7.97 -10.67 4.62
N ARG A 78 -8.59 -11.25 5.64
CA ARG A 78 -9.89 -10.81 6.13
C ARG A 78 -9.85 -9.37 6.64
N SER A 79 -8.86 -9.02 7.46
CA SER A 79 -8.68 -7.63 7.92
C SER A 79 -8.43 -6.68 6.75
N ALA A 80 -7.59 -7.06 5.78
CA ALA A 80 -7.34 -6.24 4.59
C ALA A 80 -8.61 -6.04 3.76
N ALA A 81 -9.40 -7.09 3.55
CA ALA A 81 -10.66 -7.03 2.80
C ALA A 81 -11.69 -6.12 3.49
N LEU A 82 -11.83 -6.21 4.81
CA LEU A 82 -12.71 -5.34 5.59
C LEU A 82 -12.26 -3.87 5.52
N SER A 83 -10.94 -3.62 5.56
CA SER A 83 -10.39 -2.28 5.35
C SER A 83 -10.69 -1.73 3.94
N ASN A 84 -10.70 -2.59 2.92
CA ASN A 84 -11.11 -2.21 1.56
C ASN A 84 -12.61 -1.87 1.47
N LEU A 85 -13.48 -2.67 2.13
CA LEU A 85 -14.91 -2.34 2.24
C LEU A 85 -15.13 -0.99 2.93
N CYS A 86 -14.40 -0.73 4.02
CA CYS A 86 -14.43 0.55 4.70
C CYS A 86 -14.09 1.70 3.74
N ALA A 87 -12.99 1.59 2.98
CA ALA A 87 -12.59 2.60 2.00
C ALA A 87 -13.66 2.82 0.93
N ALA A 88 -14.26 1.74 0.41
CA ALA A 88 -15.30 1.82 -0.63
C ALA A 88 -16.57 2.50 -0.10
N HIS A 89 -17.05 2.14 1.09
CA HIS A 89 -18.23 2.77 1.69
C HIS A 89 -17.97 4.24 2.05
N ALA A 90 -16.78 4.58 2.56
CA ALA A 90 -16.41 5.98 2.80
C ALA A 90 -16.40 6.80 1.50
N ALA A 91 -15.86 6.25 0.41
CA ALA A 91 -15.85 6.89 -0.90
C ALA A 91 -17.25 7.09 -1.49
N LYS A 92 -18.19 6.21 -1.16
CA LYS A 92 -19.62 6.34 -1.49
C LYS A 92 -20.40 7.29 -0.57
N ASN A 93 -19.72 7.93 0.38
CA ASN A 93 -20.34 8.78 1.40
C ASN A 93 -21.34 8.02 2.31
N GLU A 94 -21.00 6.79 2.65
CA GLU A 94 -21.72 5.89 3.57
C GLU A 94 -20.89 5.68 4.86
N PRO A 95 -20.66 6.73 5.68
CA PRO A 95 -19.66 6.70 6.73
C PRO A 95 -19.99 5.73 7.88
N ASP A 96 -21.26 5.45 8.17
CA ASP A 96 -21.61 4.50 9.23
C ASP A 96 -21.19 3.08 8.89
N LEU A 97 -21.43 2.64 7.65
CA LEU A 97 -20.97 1.36 7.13
C LEU A 97 -19.44 1.29 7.10
N ALA A 98 -18.80 2.36 6.67
CA ALA A 98 -17.35 2.45 6.65
C ALA A 98 -16.75 2.28 8.04
N ILE A 99 -17.24 3.00 9.06
CA ILE A 99 -16.79 2.88 10.45
C ILE A 99 -16.95 1.43 10.95
N GLY A 100 -18.09 0.80 10.66
CA GLY A 100 -18.35 -0.59 11.04
C GLY A 100 -17.31 -1.55 10.48
N TYR A 101 -17.08 -1.51 9.17
CA TYR A 101 -16.08 -2.38 8.53
C TYR A 101 -14.64 -2.11 8.99
N CYS A 102 -14.27 -0.85 9.18
CA CYS A 102 -12.95 -0.53 9.71
C CYS A 102 -12.77 -1.03 11.14
N THR A 103 -13.78 -0.92 11.97
CA THR A 103 -13.74 -1.40 13.35
C THR A 103 -13.62 -2.92 13.40
N GLU A 104 -14.34 -3.64 12.53
CA GLU A 104 -14.19 -5.10 12.40
C GLU A 104 -12.78 -5.47 11.93
N SER A 105 -12.23 -4.75 10.93
CA SER A 105 -10.86 -4.93 10.47
C SER A 105 -9.84 -4.79 11.59
N LEU A 106 -9.97 -3.76 12.42
CA LEU A 106 -9.08 -3.48 13.55
C LEU A 106 -9.24 -4.47 14.69
N GLY A 107 -10.42 -5.04 14.87
CA GLY A 107 -10.63 -6.14 15.81
C GLY A 107 -9.88 -7.43 15.44
N ILE A 108 -9.54 -7.60 14.15
CA ILE A 108 -8.75 -8.74 13.67
C ILE A 108 -7.26 -8.40 13.64
N ASN A 109 -6.90 -7.18 13.23
CA ASN A 109 -5.53 -6.70 13.13
C ASN A 109 -5.45 -5.23 13.53
N ASP A 110 -5.04 -4.98 14.76
CA ASP A 110 -4.90 -3.65 15.34
C ASP A 110 -3.72 -2.83 14.78
N ALA A 111 -2.80 -3.48 14.05
CA ALA A 111 -1.72 -2.81 13.33
C ALA A 111 -2.08 -2.44 11.87
N ASN A 112 -3.35 -2.57 11.47
CA ASN A 112 -3.79 -2.19 10.12
C ASN A 112 -3.93 -0.67 9.99
N TRP A 113 -2.83 0.02 9.68
CA TRP A 113 -2.80 1.47 9.51
C TRP A 113 -3.81 2.01 8.46
N ARG A 114 -4.14 1.20 7.44
CA ARG A 114 -5.13 1.58 6.42
C ARG A 114 -6.53 1.64 7.00
N ALA A 115 -6.88 0.69 7.86
CA ALA A 115 -8.17 0.70 8.52
C ALA A 115 -8.32 1.94 9.41
N TYR A 116 -7.29 2.32 10.17
CA TYR A 116 -7.30 3.58 10.92
C TYR A 116 -7.45 4.79 9.99
N SER A 117 -6.66 4.89 8.93
CA SER A 117 -6.74 6.00 7.99
C SER A 117 -8.11 6.12 7.31
N ASN A 118 -8.69 5.00 6.90
CA ASN A 118 -10.00 4.96 6.28
C ASN A 118 -11.11 5.31 7.28
N ARG A 119 -10.99 4.87 8.55
CA ARG A 119 -11.94 5.22 9.61
C ARG A 119 -11.84 6.68 10.00
N ALA A 120 -10.65 7.23 10.04
CA ALA A 120 -10.43 8.66 10.22
C ALA A 120 -11.17 9.47 9.15
N TYR A 121 -11.08 9.06 7.90
CA TYR A 121 -11.83 9.70 6.82
C TYR A 121 -13.36 9.55 6.98
N ALA A 122 -13.83 8.39 7.39
CA ALA A 122 -15.26 8.17 7.67
C ALA A 122 -15.76 9.02 8.85
N TYR A 123 -14.99 9.15 9.93
CA TYR A 123 -15.28 10.08 11.03
C TYR A 123 -15.29 11.54 10.57
N TYR A 124 -14.36 11.93 9.69
CA TYR A 124 -14.35 13.25 9.10
C TYR A 124 -15.63 13.57 8.32
N LEU A 125 -16.14 12.62 7.52
CA LEU A 125 -17.42 12.76 6.81
C LEU A 125 -18.59 13.00 7.77
N LYS A 126 -18.55 12.38 8.95
CA LYS A 126 -19.54 12.58 10.03
C LYS A 126 -19.29 13.84 10.88
N ARG A 127 -18.24 14.60 10.60
CA ARG A 127 -17.79 15.76 11.39
C ARG A 127 -17.33 15.40 12.82
N MET A 128 -16.98 14.14 13.06
CA MET A 128 -16.44 13.62 14.31
C MET A 128 -14.91 13.82 14.32
N PHE A 129 -14.50 15.08 14.43
CA PHE A 129 -13.10 15.48 14.15
C PHE A 129 -12.10 14.95 15.18
N GLU A 130 -12.48 14.84 16.45
CA GLU A 130 -11.59 14.31 17.49
C GLU A 130 -11.27 12.83 17.26
N GLN A 131 -12.28 12.03 16.91
CA GLN A 131 -12.09 10.62 16.56
C GLN A 131 -11.26 10.47 15.28
N ALA A 132 -11.50 11.33 14.30
CA ALA A 132 -10.75 11.33 13.06
C ALA A 132 -9.26 11.65 13.29
N ASP A 133 -8.95 12.64 14.15
CA ASP A 133 -7.57 12.98 14.50
C ASP A 133 -6.88 11.83 15.24
N THR A 134 -7.57 11.21 16.22
CA THR A 134 -7.05 10.10 16.99
C THR A 134 -6.66 8.93 16.07
N ASP A 135 -7.56 8.52 15.19
CA ASP A 135 -7.27 7.43 14.24
C ASP A 135 -6.16 7.79 13.25
N LEU A 136 -6.11 9.04 12.80
CA LEU A 136 -5.06 9.50 11.90
C LEU A 136 -3.67 9.48 12.57
N ASP A 137 -3.59 9.85 13.84
CA ASP A 137 -2.34 9.81 14.59
C ASP A 137 -1.85 8.38 14.80
N VAL A 138 -2.75 7.44 15.09
CA VAL A 138 -2.42 6.01 15.15
C VAL A 138 -1.94 5.52 13.78
N ALA A 139 -2.65 5.85 12.70
CA ALA A 139 -2.25 5.43 11.36
C ALA A 139 -0.85 5.96 10.99
N LEU A 140 -0.53 7.21 11.36
CA LEU A 140 0.79 7.81 11.14
C LEU A 140 1.89 7.16 11.98
N SER A 141 1.58 6.77 13.22
CA SER A 141 2.54 6.05 14.07
C SER A 141 2.90 4.68 13.49
N LEU A 142 1.92 3.99 12.90
CA LEU A 142 2.10 2.69 12.27
C LEU A 142 2.78 2.77 10.89
N ASN A 143 2.51 3.82 10.12
CA ASN A 143 3.14 4.04 8.82
C ASN A 143 3.35 5.54 8.53
N PRO A 144 4.47 6.13 8.98
CA PRO A 144 4.76 7.55 8.80
C PRO A 144 4.88 8.00 7.33
N ASN A 145 5.23 7.07 6.44
CA ASN A 145 5.50 7.34 5.02
C ASN A 145 4.29 7.14 4.10
N ALA A 146 3.12 6.87 4.65
CA ALA A 146 1.92 6.67 3.84
C ALA A 146 1.54 7.95 3.09
N ARG A 147 1.57 7.91 1.75
CA ARG A 147 1.36 9.08 0.87
C ARG A 147 0.02 9.80 1.06
N GLN A 148 -1.00 9.09 1.49
CA GLN A 148 -2.38 9.63 1.64
C GLN A 148 -2.58 10.40 2.95
N MET A 149 -1.73 10.21 3.94
CA MET A 149 -1.89 10.81 5.27
C MET A 149 -1.82 12.34 5.28
N PRO A 150 -0.83 12.98 4.59
CA PRO A 150 -0.77 14.44 4.54
C PRO A 150 -2.01 15.06 3.91
N GLN A 151 -2.58 14.41 2.90
CA GLN A 151 -3.78 14.88 2.21
C GLN A 151 -5.00 14.85 3.13
N ILE A 152 -5.23 13.75 3.84
CA ILE A 152 -6.34 13.62 4.79
C ILE A 152 -6.21 14.65 5.91
N ARG A 153 -5.01 14.80 6.48
CA ARG A 153 -4.73 15.80 7.52
C ARG A 153 -4.96 17.23 7.00
N GLY A 154 -4.55 17.53 5.78
CA GLY A 154 -4.79 18.82 5.14
C GLY A 154 -6.28 19.16 5.03
N MET A 155 -7.08 18.22 4.55
CA MET A 155 -8.54 18.36 4.43
C MET A 155 -9.20 18.59 5.80
N MET A 156 -8.75 17.89 6.85
CA MET A 156 -9.26 18.04 8.21
C MET A 156 -8.93 19.41 8.78
N ASN A 157 -7.69 19.88 8.62
CA ASN A 157 -7.27 21.19 9.10
C ASN A 157 -8.00 22.33 8.39
N GLU A 158 -8.16 22.26 7.07
CA GLU A 158 -8.88 23.28 6.30
C GLU A 158 -10.34 23.43 6.78
N ARG A 159 -11.02 22.33 7.02
CA ARG A 159 -12.42 22.36 7.45
C ARG A 159 -12.58 22.83 8.88
N ARG A 160 -11.63 22.50 9.76
CA ARG A 160 -11.57 23.00 11.15
C ARG A 160 -11.40 24.51 11.18
N LEU A 161 -10.57 25.08 10.30
CA LEU A 161 -10.35 26.50 10.16
C LEU A 161 -11.62 27.22 9.66
N ARG A 162 -12.28 26.69 8.64
CA ARG A 162 -13.54 27.26 8.12
C ARG A 162 -14.65 27.30 9.19
N GLY A 163 -14.74 26.27 10.05
CA GLY A 163 -15.73 26.23 11.14
C GLY A 163 -15.47 27.27 12.23
N ARG A 164 -14.23 27.72 12.45
CA ARG A 164 -13.90 28.79 13.40
C ARG A 164 -14.26 30.17 12.87
N VAL A 165 -13.98 30.44 11.61
CA VAL A 165 -14.25 31.75 10.99
C VAL A 165 -15.75 32.09 11.02
N THR A 166 -16.62 31.12 10.79
CA THR A 166 -18.08 31.35 10.80
C THR A 166 -18.66 31.63 12.20
N VAL A 167 -17.95 31.28 13.28
CA VAL A 167 -18.39 31.57 14.66
C VAL A 167 -17.99 32.98 15.09
N GLU A 168 -16.87 33.50 14.60
CA GLU A 168 -16.37 34.83 14.94
C GLU A 168 -17.14 35.99 14.23
N GLU A 169 -17.77 35.71 13.10
CA GLU A 169 -18.57 36.69 12.34
C GLU A 169 -19.98 36.96 12.94
N HIS A 170 -20.39 36.22 13.97
CA HIS A 170 -21.70 36.33 14.61
C HIS A 170 -21.66 36.82 16.06
N GLN A 171 -20.53 37.37 16.52
CA GLN A 171 -20.36 38.05 17.80
C GLN A 171 -20.17 39.55 17.59
#